data_bdabdd4cbaba37bda528a5d8c34478c3
#
_entry.id   bdabdd4cbaba37bda528a5d8c34478c3
#
_cell.length_a   1.000
_cell.length_b   1.000
_cell.length_c   1.000
_cell.angle_alpha   90.00
_cell.angle_beta   90.00
_cell.angle_gamma   90.00
#
_symmetry.space_group_name_H-M   'P 1'
#
loop_
_entity.id
_entity.type
_entity.pdbx_description
1 polymer ?
#
loop_
_entity_poly.entity_id
_entity_poly.type
_entity_poly.pdbx_seq_one_letter_code
_entity_poly.pdbx_strand_id
1 'polypeptide(L)'
;MTSAQKQFTLVIDQGTSSTKVFLFNLSNRVVFKASCKHFLKKPKPGYVEADASQIADACTKLIQKACNWTSDLNGRIISSGMALQRSTFLFWDKQTVKPLTPALSWQDGRATDIVDELSEEANFIFNKTGAPLNAHFGGPKFAHMIRHHSDLADKVERGDVFYGTISAYLVHHLTGHPYIDETIASRFILMDLKNANWDENLLSLFNIPKNILPNLVPSLYQFGLIKSGNIKIPLRVVIGDQQAALLGQGGYTQNTIAMNFGTSGSIQINTGKHPAHVKGLISSVLFSNNKSRYYLIEGTISACNSIFYYLEDELNIPHKDMLWHERCKNTETNGVYIPAVGGLAAPYWVDNYEPISKGYATDSKNEIIRAAMESIGFLTYDILELAMNHLGKLPKQIFASGGGGRAPLLQFIADLTGISVTHGEMKDRTALGVHSLLIKDYTSDWPEVDLKGEHHYVPNMSQNKKIKKLKKWHDALRFANVIN
;
A
#
# COMPACT_ATOMS: atom_id res chain seq x y z
N MET A 1 32.79 3.75 -35.26
CA MET A 1 32.20 4.32 -34.05
C MET A 1 31.36 3.24 -33.40
N THR A 2 31.82 2.66 -32.30
CA THR A 2 31.01 1.71 -31.51
C THR A 2 29.84 2.48 -30.95
N SER A 3 28.61 2.18 -31.39
CA SER A 3 27.42 2.78 -30.83
C SER A 3 27.40 2.52 -29.30
N ALA A 4 27.27 3.56 -28.50
CA ALA A 4 27.18 3.41 -27.05
C ALA A 4 26.11 2.38 -26.71
N GLN A 5 26.44 1.39 -25.89
CA GLN A 5 25.53 0.33 -25.46
C GLN A 5 24.31 0.93 -24.78
N LYS A 6 23.11 0.55 -25.20
CA LYS A 6 21.85 1.03 -24.59
C LYS A 6 21.76 0.59 -23.13
N GLN A 7 21.45 1.51 -22.24
CA GLN A 7 21.36 1.25 -20.79
C GLN A 7 19.91 1.31 -20.32
N PHE A 8 19.55 0.37 -19.43
CA PHE A 8 18.20 0.24 -18.88
C PHE A 8 18.26 0.00 -17.37
N THR A 9 17.20 0.40 -16.66
CA THR A 9 16.91 -0.07 -15.30
C THR A 9 15.78 -1.08 -15.35
N LEU A 10 15.88 -2.12 -14.52
CA LEU A 10 14.87 -3.16 -14.37
C LEU A 10 14.03 -2.84 -13.13
N VAL A 11 12.71 -2.80 -13.27
CA VAL A 11 11.77 -2.64 -12.16
C VAL A 11 10.85 -3.85 -12.09
N ILE A 12 10.71 -4.42 -10.91
CA ILE A 12 9.80 -5.51 -10.59
C ILE A 12 8.71 -4.94 -9.68
N ASP A 13 7.46 -4.97 -10.13
CA ASP A 13 6.27 -4.56 -9.36
C ASP A 13 5.49 -5.83 -9.01
N GLN A 14 5.64 -6.31 -7.78
CA GLN A 14 4.99 -7.52 -7.27
C GLN A 14 3.79 -7.12 -6.39
N GLY A 15 2.61 -7.10 -6.97
CA GLY A 15 1.35 -6.84 -6.30
C GLY A 15 0.59 -8.12 -5.94
N THR A 16 -0.59 -7.95 -5.33
CA THR A 16 -1.44 -9.05 -4.85
C THR A 16 -1.91 -9.99 -5.98
N SER A 17 -2.33 -9.44 -7.10
CA SER A 17 -2.95 -10.19 -8.21
C SER A 17 -2.03 -10.39 -9.41
N SER A 18 -0.85 -9.77 -9.43
CA SER A 18 0.10 -9.93 -10.53
C SER A 18 1.50 -9.48 -10.15
N THR A 19 2.49 -10.08 -10.80
CA THR A 19 3.85 -9.55 -10.91
C THR A 19 4.02 -8.92 -12.28
N LYS A 20 4.61 -7.74 -12.34
CA LYS A 20 4.95 -7.01 -13.57
C LYS A 20 6.44 -6.70 -13.57
N VAL A 21 7.03 -6.70 -14.75
CA VAL A 21 8.41 -6.29 -14.96
C VAL A 21 8.46 -5.22 -16.03
N PHE A 22 9.26 -4.19 -15.77
CA PHE A 22 9.45 -3.05 -16.66
C PHE A 22 10.94 -2.84 -16.93
N LEU A 23 11.29 -2.44 -18.15
CA LEU A 23 12.55 -1.78 -18.42
C LEU A 23 12.30 -0.32 -18.73
N PHE A 24 13.03 0.54 -18.04
CA PHE A 24 13.08 1.97 -18.32
C PHE A 24 14.39 2.32 -18.99
N ASN A 25 14.33 3.21 -19.97
CA ASN A 25 15.53 3.87 -20.47
C ASN A 25 15.93 5.05 -19.56
N LEU A 26 17.10 5.63 -19.76
CA LEU A 26 17.58 6.76 -18.97
C LEU A 26 16.79 8.07 -19.18
N SER A 27 15.86 8.10 -20.15
CA SER A 27 14.90 9.20 -20.35
C SER A 27 13.55 8.92 -19.66
N ASN A 28 13.52 8.07 -18.63
CA ASN A 28 12.35 7.73 -17.81
C ASN A 28 11.17 7.10 -18.59
N ARG A 29 11.41 6.55 -19.79
CA ARG A 29 10.35 5.92 -20.60
C ARG A 29 10.38 4.40 -20.43
N VAL A 30 9.21 3.82 -20.26
CA VAL A 30 9.03 2.37 -20.31
C VAL A 30 9.25 1.90 -21.75
N VAL A 31 10.20 0.99 -21.94
CA VAL A 31 10.55 0.42 -23.26
C VAL A 31 10.22 -1.08 -23.36
N PHE A 32 10.00 -1.73 -22.23
CA PHE A 32 9.56 -3.13 -22.15
C PHE A 32 8.63 -3.31 -20.95
N LYS A 33 7.61 -4.14 -21.11
CA LYS A 33 6.69 -4.52 -20.04
C LYS A 33 6.23 -5.96 -20.24
N ALA A 34 6.26 -6.76 -19.18
CA ALA A 34 5.68 -8.10 -19.14
C ALA A 34 5.00 -8.33 -17.79
N SER A 35 4.03 -9.24 -17.74
CA SER A 35 3.28 -9.53 -16.50
C SER A 35 2.87 -10.98 -16.40
N CYS A 36 2.62 -11.43 -15.15
CA CYS A 36 2.06 -12.73 -14.81
C CYS A 36 1.01 -12.52 -13.72
N LYS A 37 -0.19 -13.11 -13.87
CA LYS A 37 -1.26 -13.06 -12.87
C LYS A 37 -1.02 -14.07 -11.76
N HIS A 38 -1.49 -13.74 -10.56
CA HIS A 38 -1.55 -14.61 -9.39
C HIS A 38 -2.97 -14.76 -8.89
N PHE A 39 -3.24 -15.85 -8.19
CA PHE A 39 -4.54 -16.12 -7.61
C PHE A 39 -4.39 -16.33 -6.10
N LEU A 40 -5.29 -15.73 -5.33
CA LEU A 40 -5.40 -15.96 -3.91
C LEU A 40 -6.31 -17.16 -3.65
N LYS A 41 -5.97 -17.96 -2.65
CA LYS A 41 -6.82 -19.02 -2.11
C LYS A 41 -7.52 -18.49 -0.87
N LYS A 42 -8.80 -18.86 -0.72
CA LYS A 42 -9.63 -18.52 0.45
C LYS A 42 -10.15 -19.85 1.06
N PRO A 43 -9.30 -20.58 1.83
CA PRO A 43 -9.67 -21.90 2.31
C PRO A 43 -10.85 -21.90 3.29
N LYS A 44 -11.04 -20.82 4.03
CA LYS A 44 -12.19 -20.58 4.92
C LYS A 44 -12.38 -19.07 5.16
N PRO A 45 -13.51 -18.62 5.76
CA PRO A 45 -13.74 -17.23 6.08
C PRO A 45 -12.58 -16.61 6.89
N GLY A 46 -12.16 -15.40 6.54
CA GLY A 46 -11.04 -14.69 7.18
C GLY A 46 -9.64 -15.15 6.73
N TYR A 47 -9.49 -16.27 6.01
CA TYR A 47 -8.21 -16.80 5.54
C TYR A 47 -7.98 -16.42 4.08
N VAL A 48 -6.85 -15.80 3.79
CA VAL A 48 -6.47 -15.41 2.43
C VAL A 48 -4.99 -15.72 2.21
N GLU A 49 -4.68 -16.61 1.28
CA GLU A 49 -3.36 -17.19 1.07
C GLU A 49 -2.87 -17.05 -0.36
N ALA A 50 -1.57 -16.85 -0.53
CA ALA A 50 -0.90 -16.86 -1.82
C ALA A 50 0.18 -17.95 -1.87
N ASP A 51 0.47 -18.42 -3.07
CA ASP A 51 1.56 -19.36 -3.33
C ASP A 51 2.87 -18.59 -3.57
N ALA A 52 3.75 -18.60 -2.57
CA ALA A 52 5.03 -17.91 -2.63
C ALA A 52 5.98 -18.46 -3.69
N SER A 53 5.96 -19.80 -3.92
CA SER A 53 6.77 -20.44 -4.96
C SER A 53 6.32 -19.98 -6.35
N GLN A 54 5.01 -19.95 -6.61
CA GLN A 54 4.47 -19.48 -7.88
C GLN A 54 4.85 -18.02 -8.14
N ILE A 55 4.84 -17.17 -7.10
CA ILE A 55 5.24 -15.76 -7.21
C ILE A 55 6.73 -15.65 -7.53
N ALA A 56 7.59 -16.42 -6.86
CA ALA A 56 9.05 -16.43 -7.10
C ALA A 56 9.39 -16.91 -8.52
N ASP A 57 8.75 -17.97 -8.98
CA ASP A 57 8.90 -18.48 -10.35
C ASP A 57 8.46 -17.45 -11.39
N ALA A 58 7.36 -16.73 -11.14
CA ALA A 58 6.89 -15.67 -12.01
C ALA A 58 7.89 -14.52 -12.09
N CYS A 59 8.45 -14.08 -10.94
CA CYS A 59 9.52 -13.08 -10.91
C CYS A 59 10.72 -13.52 -11.75
N THR A 60 11.22 -14.72 -11.53
CA THR A 60 12.38 -15.28 -12.24
C THR A 60 12.13 -15.33 -13.77
N LYS A 61 10.97 -15.85 -14.18
CA LYS A 61 10.59 -15.95 -15.62
C LYS A 61 10.46 -14.58 -16.28
N LEU A 62 9.89 -13.61 -15.59
CA LEU A 62 9.71 -12.26 -16.12
C LEU A 62 11.04 -11.49 -16.22
N ILE A 63 11.93 -11.66 -15.24
CA ILE A 63 13.30 -11.13 -15.28
C ILE A 63 14.06 -11.71 -16.47
N GLN A 64 13.98 -13.03 -16.69
CA GLN A 64 14.63 -13.68 -17.85
C GLN A 64 14.12 -13.10 -19.17
N LYS A 65 12.79 -12.87 -19.31
CA LYS A 65 12.23 -12.23 -20.51
C LYS A 65 12.82 -10.84 -20.75
N ALA A 66 12.94 -10.03 -19.66
CA ALA A 66 13.54 -8.70 -19.76
C ALA A 66 15.03 -8.75 -20.15
N CYS A 67 15.77 -9.73 -19.60
CA CYS A 67 17.18 -9.96 -19.97
C CYS A 67 17.33 -10.34 -21.43
N ASN A 68 16.53 -11.28 -21.95
CA ASN A 68 16.57 -11.69 -23.34
C ASN A 68 16.29 -10.50 -24.28
N TRP A 69 15.20 -9.75 -24.01
CA TRP A 69 14.87 -8.56 -24.79
C TRP A 69 16.01 -7.52 -24.81
N THR A 70 16.68 -7.33 -23.67
CA THR A 70 17.82 -6.41 -23.55
C THR A 70 19.00 -6.90 -24.38
N SER A 71 19.29 -8.21 -24.35
CA SER A 71 20.38 -8.82 -25.12
C SER A 71 20.15 -8.71 -26.64
N ASP A 72 18.92 -8.92 -27.12
CA ASP A 72 18.54 -8.78 -28.53
C ASP A 72 18.81 -7.36 -29.08
N LEU A 73 18.78 -6.36 -28.21
CA LEU A 73 19.08 -4.96 -28.54
C LEU A 73 20.55 -4.56 -28.32
N ASN A 74 21.43 -5.51 -28.00
CA ASN A 74 22.80 -5.25 -27.57
C ASN A 74 22.86 -4.21 -26.42
N GLY A 75 21.88 -4.31 -25.49
CA GLY A 75 21.72 -3.42 -24.35
C GLY A 75 22.30 -4.00 -23.06
N ARG A 76 22.22 -3.23 -21.97
CA ARG A 76 22.65 -3.62 -20.62
C ARG A 76 21.66 -3.12 -19.57
N ILE A 77 21.28 -3.99 -18.64
CA ILE A 77 20.58 -3.60 -17.42
C ILE A 77 21.63 -3.18 -16.39
N ILE A 78 21.64 -1.89 -16.03
CA ILE A 78 22.68 -1.32 -15.17
C ILE A 78 22.33 -1.44 -13.67
N SER A 79 21.03 -1.48 -13.33
CA SER A 79 20.53 -1.58 -11.96
C SER A 79 19.10 -2.10 -11.94
N SER A 80 18.64 -2.61 -10.80
CA SER A 80 17.27 -3.06 -10.60
C SER A 80 16.69 -2.64 -9.27
N GLY A 81 15.34 -2.60 -9.22
CA GLY A 81 14.59 -2.35 -8.01
C GLY A 81 13.26 -3.10 -7.99
N MET A 82 12.72 -3.26 -6.80
CA MET A 82 11.49 -3.98 -6.54
C MET A 82 10.52 -3.13 -5.72
N ALA A 83 9.27 -3.00 -6.19
CA ALA A 83 8.14 -2.61 -5.36
C ALA A 83 7.34 -3.86 -5.00
N LEU A 84 6.96 -4.01 -3.74
CA LEU A 84 6.32 -5.23 -3.28
C LEU A 84 5.12 -4.93 -2.40
N GLN A 85 4.09 -5.80 -2.50
CA GLN A 85 2.95 -5.78 -1.59
C GLN A 85 3.42 -5.91 -0.14
N ARG A 86 2.77 -5.17 0.76
CA ARG A 86 3.10 -5.14 2.18
C ARG A 86 2.23 -6.12 2.96
N SER A 87 2.62 -6.46 4.19
CA SER A 87 1.82 -7.28 5.14
C SER A 87 1.43 -8.68 4.65
N THR A 88 2.16 -9.24 3.68
CA THR A 88 2.00 -10.63 3.24
C THR A 88 3.16 -11.44 3.80
N PHE A 89 2.89 -12.36 4.73
CA PHE A 89 3.88 -13.04 5.58
C PHE A 89 3.92 -14.54 5.35
N LEU A 90 5.13 -15.13 5.50
CA LEU A 90 5.34 -16.57 5.40
C LEU A 90 6.55 -17.02 6.22
N PHE A 91 6.65 -18.33 6.40
CA PHE A 91 7.86 -19.00 6.87
C PHE A 91 8.53 -19.71 5.71
N TRP A 92 9.87 -19.67 5.69
CA TRP A 92 10.67 -20.44 4.72
C TRP A 92 11.94 -20.99 5.37
N ASP A 93 12.43 -22.10 4.82
CA ASP A 93 13.64 -22.76 5.28
C ASP A 93 14.90 -21.94 4.95
N LYS A 94 15.79 -21.78 5.93
CA LYS A 94 16.99 -20.94 5.78
C LYS A 94 17.98 -21.45 4.74
N GLN A 95 18.13 -22.78 4.59
CA GLN A 95 19.14 -23.35 3.73
C GLN A 95 18.63 -23.54 2.30
N THR A 96 17.42 -24.06 2.16
CA THR A 96 16.85 -24.41 0.85
C THR A 96 16.04 -23.27 0.23
N VAL A 97 15.71 -22.24 1.00
CA VAL A 97 14.83 -21.11 0.61
C VAL A 97 13.43 -21.59 0.16
N LYS A 98 13.00 -22.79 0.56
CA LYS A 98 11.67 -23.30 0.24
C LYS A 98 10.63 -22.74 1.21
N PRO A 99 9.47 -22.26 0.73
CA PRO A 99 8.36 -21.90 1.60
C PRO A 99 7.91 -23.11 2.43
N LEU A 100 7.69 -22.89 3.71
CA LEU A 100 7.18 -23.88 4.65
C LEU A 100 5.68 -23.71 4.92
N THR A 101 5.17 -22.50 4.62
CA THR A 101 3.74 -22.16 4.74
C THR A 101 3.28 -21.45 3.48
N PRO A 102 1.95 -21.40 3.21
CA PRO A 102 1.40 -20.40 2.31
C PRO A 102 1.81 -19.01 2.77
N ALA A 103 1.87 -18.05 1.84
CA ALA A 103 2.04 -16.66 2.19
C ALA A 103 0.68 -16.09 2.63
N LEU A 104 0.55 -15.72 3.91
CA LEU A 104 -0.65 -15.11 4.47
C LEU A 104 -0.79 -13.70 3.91
N SER A 105 -1.76 -13.50 3.03
CA SER A 105 -2.00 -12.21 2.36
C SER A 105 -2.21 -11.06 3.37
N TRP A 106 -1.98 -9.84 2.93
CA TRP A 106 -2.34 -8.66 3.71
C TRP A 106 -3.85 -8.57 4.03
N GLN A 107 -4.69 -9.29 3.26
CA GLN A 107 -6.14 -9.41 3.48
C GLN A 107 -6.51 -10.46 4.54
N ASP A 108 -5.54 -11.28 4.98
CA ASP A 108 -5.76 -12.37 5.90
C ASP A 108 -5.95 -11.84 7.32
N GLY A 109 -7.10 -12.10 7.92
CA GLY A 109 -7.50 -11.64 9.25
C GLY A 109 -7.54 -12.75 10.31
N ARG A 110 -6.90 -13.91 10.06
CA ARG A 110 -6.97 -15.09 10.96
C ARG A 110 -6.47 -14.85 12.38
N ALA A 111 -5.66 -13.83 12.63
CA ALA A 111 -5.01 -13.55 13.91
C ALA A 111 -5.80 -12.58 14.79
N THR A 112 -7.12 -12.53 14.65
CA THR A 112 -7.99 -11.64 15.46
C THR A 112 -7.96 -12.01 16.94
N ASP A 113 -7.91 -13.30 17.29
CA ASP A 113 -7.75 -13.81 18.65
C ASP A 113 -6.52 -13.23 19.37
N ILE A 114 -5.39 -13.13 18.67
CA ILE A 114 -4.14 -12.54 19.19
C ILE A 114 -4.32 -11.02 19.46
N VAL A 115 -5.05 -10.33 18.57
CA VAL A 115 -5.33 -8.89 18.72
C VAL A 115 -6.19 -8.63 19.95
N ASP A 116 -7.21 -9.44 20.18
CA ASP A 116 -8.10 -9.32 21.33
C ASP A 116 -7.33 -9.55 22.64
N GLU A 117 -6.48 -10.57 22.69
CA GLU A 117 -5.64 -10.89 23.85
C GLU A 117 -4.63 -9.77 24.19
N LEU A 118 -4.11 -9.05 23.18
CA LEU A 118 -3.11 -8.01 23.33
C LEU A 118 -3.69 -6.59 23.30
N SER A 119 -5.01 -6.44 23.46
CA SER A 119 -5.70 -5.15 23.33
C SER A 119 -5.16 -4.08 24.31
N GLU A 120 -4.74 -4.46 25.51
CA GLU A 120 -4.14 -3.55 26.50
C GLU A 120 -2.78 -2.98 26.02
N GLU A 121 -2.07 -3.69 25.18
CA GLU A 121 -0.76 -3.29 24.63
C GLU A 121 -0.85 -2.41 23.36
N ALA A 122 -2.07 -2.15 22.88
CA ALA A 122 -2.29 -1.41 21.64
C ALA A 122 -1.63 -0.03 21.62
N ASN A 123 -1.67 0.72 22.73
CA ASN A 123 -1.02 2.03 22.84
C ASN A 123 0.52 1.92 22.83
N PHE A 124 1.08 0.91 23.51
CA PHE A 124 2.53 0.66 23.51
C PHE A 124 3.01 0.34 22.09
N ILE A 125 2.33 -0.59 21.42
CA ILE A 125 2.63 -0.98 20.02
C ILE A 125 2.57 0.24 19.10
N PHE A 126 1.49 1.03 19.17
CA PHE A 126 1.32 2.22 18.34
C PHE A 126 2.44 3.26 18.58
N ASN A 127 2.78 3.55 19.82
CA ASN A 127 3.81 4.53 20.17
C ASN A 127 5.20 4.12 19.67
N LYS A 128 5.48 2.83 19.60
CA LYS A 128 6.74 2.29 19.08
C LYS A 128 6.79 2.21 17.56
N THR A 129 5.72 1.73 16.97
CA THR A 129 5.71 1.32 15.55
C THR A 129 5.04 2.32 14.61
N GLY A 130 4.21 3.23 15.14
CA GLY A 130 3.38 4.13 14.37
C GLY A 130 2.20 3.43 13.65
N ALA A 131 1.94 2.15 13.98
CA ALA A 131 0.85 1.37 13.39
C ALA A 131 -0.06 0.80 14.50
N PRO A 132 -1.38 0.70 14.29
CA PRO A 132 -2.29 0.11 15.27
C PRO A 132 -2.04 -1.40 15.41
N LEU A 133 -2.35 -1.97 16.57
CA LEU A 133 -2.46 -3.42 16.73
C LEU A 133 -3.60 -3.94 15.83
N ASN A 134 -3.28 -4.84 14.90
CA ASN A 134 -4.25 -5.36 13.94
C ASN A 134 -3.83 -6.74 13.42
N ALA A 135 -4.80 -7.62 13.16
CA ALA A 135 -4.61 -9.00 12.69
C ALA A 135 -3.88 -9.12 11.34
N HIS A 136 -3.87 -8.07 10.55
CA HIS A 136 -3.20 -8.05 9.25
C HIS A 136 -1.67 -7.91 9.33
N PHE A 137 -1.11 -7.55 10.49
CA PHE A 137 0.33 -7.32 10.66
C PHE A 137 1.12 -8.54 11.13
N GLY A 138 2.45 -8.43 11.09
CA GLY A 138 3.34 -9.56 11.23
C GLY A 138 3.39 -10.17 12.63
N GLY A 139 3.40 -9.39 13.70
CA GLY A 139 3.41 -9.91 15.07
C GLY A 139 2.24 -10.84 15.37
N PRO A 140 0.98 -10.40 15.21
CA PRO A 140 -0.19 -11.26 15.40
C PRO A 140 -0.20 -12.50 14.48
N LYS A 141 0.13 -12.36 13.19
CA LYS A 141 0.21 -13.50 12.26
C LYS A 141 1.23 -14.53 12.70
N PHE A 142 2.39 -14.10 13.19
CA PHE A 142 3.39 -15.00 13.74
C PHE A 142 2.82 -15.79 14.92
N ALA A 143 2.31 -15.10 15.95
CA ALA A 143 1.79 -15.72 17.15
C ALA A 143 0.67 -16.73 16.85
N HIS A 144 -0.25 -16.36 15.95
CA HIS A 144 -1.30 -17.28 15.49
C HIS A 144 -0.72 -18.53 14.81
N MET A 145 0.24 -18.38 13.90
CA MET A 145 0.82 -19.52 13.18
C MET A 145 1.55 -20.48 14.11
N ILE A 146 2.32 -19.97 15.06
CA ILE A 146 3.05 -20.81 16.03
C ILE A 146 2.08 -21.54 16.96
N ARG A 147 0.99 -20.88 17.39
CA ARG A 147 -0.04 -21.49 18.24
C ARG A 147 -0.73 -22.70 17.57
N HIS A 148 -0.91 -22.64 16.25
CA HIS A 148 -1.68 -23.64 15.51
C HIS A 148 -0.86 -24.63 14.69
N HIS A 149 0.49 -24.55 14.71
CA HIS A 149 1.39 -25.43 13.94
C HIS A 149 2.62 -25.83 14.77
N SER A 150 2.51 -26.95 15.51
CA SER A 150 3.59 -27.44 16.39
C SER A 150 4.90 -27.70 15.65
N ASP A 151 4.84 -28.36 14.47
CA ASP A 151 6.03 -28.63 13.65
C ASP A 151 6.77 -27.36 13.24
N LEU A 152 6.04 -26.24 13.09
CA LEU A 152 6.62 -24.93 12.79
C LEU A 152 7.27 -24.32 14.03
N ALA A 153 6.64 -24.49 15.21
CA ALA A 153 7.18 -24.03 16.48
C ALA A 153 8.56 -24.68 16.76
N ASP A 154 8.68 -26.00 16.57
CA ASP A 154 9.94 -26.72 16.72
C ASP A 154 11.06 -26.21 15.79
N LYS A 155 10.71 -25.85 14.55
CA LYS A 155 11.67 -25.28 13.59
C LYS A 155 12.09 -23.85 13.98
N VAL A 156 11.19 -23.07 14.53
CA VAL A 156 11.45 -21.73 15.06
C VAL A 156 12.40 -21.80 16.25
N GLU A 157 12.14 -22.72 17.19
CA GLU A 157 13.00 -22.91 18.36
C GLU A 157 14.44 -23.31 17.98
N ARG A 158 14.60 -24.19 17.01
CA ARG A 158 15.92 -24.57 16.45
C ARG A 158 16.58 -23.45 15.64
N GLY A 159 15.82 -22.45 15.22
CA GLY A 159 16.31 -21.35 14.38
C GLY A 159 16.56 -21.75 12.92
N ASP A 160 15.92 -22.82 12.42
CA ASP A 160 16.11 -23.36 11.05
C ASP A 160 15.34 -22.58 9.97
N VAL A 161 14.48 -21.67 10.37
CA VAL A 161 13.56 -20.94 9.49
C VAL A 161 13.78 -19.44 9.51
N PHE A 162 13.39 -18.78 8.45
CA PHE A 162 13.07 -17.34 8.47
C PHE A 162 11.55 -17.14 8.55
N TYR A 163 11.16 -16.09 9.29
CA TYR A 163 9.83 -15.52 9.26
C TYR A 163 9.89 -14.11 8.69
N GLY A 164 9.13 -13.83 7.66
CA GLY A 164 9.16 -12.52 7.04
C GLY A 164 8.08 -12.30 6.00
N THR A 165 8.18 -11.16 5.33
CA THR A 165 7.28 -10.82 4.23
C THR A 165 7.67 -11.54 2.94
N ILE A 166 6.72 -11.60 2.00
CA ILE A 166 6.99 -12.05 0.62
C ILE A 166 8.14 -11.26 -0.01
N SER A 167 8.34 -10.00 0.39
CA SER A 167 9.48 -9.17 -0.03
C SER A 167 10.82 -9.79 0.39
N ALA A 168 10.99 -10.06 1.68
CA ALA A 168 12.23 -10.63 2.20
C ALA A 168 12.50 -12.03 1.61
N TYR A 169 11.46 -12.84 1.43
CA TYR A 169 11.55 -14.13 0.76
C TYR A 169 12.03 -14.00 -0.69
N LEU A 170 11.44 -13.08 -1.47
CA LEU A 170 11.85 -12.85 -2.87
C LEU A 170 13.27 -12.28 -2.99
N VAL A 171 13.67 -11.37 -2.09
CA VAL A 171 15.05 -10.86 -2.04
C VAL A 171 16.01 -12.02 -1.75
N HIS A 172 15.70 -12.88 -0.76
CA HIS A 172 16.51 -14.06 -0.46
C HIS A 172 16.57 -15.02 -1.65
N HIS A 173 15.44 -15.33 -2.26
CA HIS A 173 15.35 -16.22 -3.43
C HIS A 173 16.17 -15.72 -4.63
N LEU A 174 16.12 -14.41 -4.92
CA LEU A 174 16.76 -13.83 -6.11
C LEU A 174 18.25 -13.51 -5.91
N THR A 175 18.67 -13.19 -4.68
CA THR A 175 20.04 -12.68 -4.40
C THR A 175 20.86 -13.57 -3.48
N GLY A 176 20.22 -14.48 -2.75
CA GLY A 176 20.85 -15.31 -1.72
C GLY A 176 21.03 -14.60 -0.35
N HIS A 177 20.47 -13.40 -0.18
CA HIS A 177 20.57 -12.63 1.07
C HIS A 177 19.18 -12.39 1.68
N PRO A 178 18.94 -12.77 2.96
CA PRO A 178 17.67 -12.58 3.64
C PRO A 178 17.53 -11.15 4.17
N TYR A 179 17.39 -10.18 3.28
CA TYR A 179 17.20 -8.78 3.62
C TYR A 179 15.74 -8.37 3.56
N ILE A 180 15.35 -7.45 4.45
CA ILE A 180 14.08 -6.74 4.42
C ILE A 180 14.34 -5.24 4.52
N ASP A 181 13.66 -4.47 3.71
CA ASP A 181 13.77 -3.02 3.77
C ASP A 181 12.88 -2.40 4.87
N GLU A 182 13.28 -1.23 5.38
CA GLU A 182 12.60 -0.53 6.46
C GLU A 182 11.15 -0.15 6.13
N THR A 183 10.82 0.10 4.86
CA THR A 183 9.46 0.52 4.46
C THR A 183 8.46 -0.61 4.64
N ILE A 184 8.85 -1.83 4.31
CA ILE A 184 8.02 -3.04 4.45
C ILE A 184 8.09 -3.58 5.88
N ALA A 185 9.26 -3.51 6.52
CA ALA A 185 9.45 -3.91 7.92
C ALA A 185 8.52 -3.14 8.89
N SER A 186 8.17 -1.90 8.57
CA SER A 186 7.18 -1.10 9.33
C SER A 186 5.84 -1.84 9.50
N ARG A 187 5.52 -2.83 8.66
CA ARG A 187 4.26 -3.60 8.69
C ARG A 187 4.31 -4.86 9.58
N PHE A 188 5.44 -5.13 10.22
CA PHE A 188 5.51 -6.22 11.19
C PHE A 188 4.89 -5.84 12.53
N ILE A 189 4.84 -4.56 12.87
CA ILE A 189 4.63 -4.01 14.23
C ILE A 189 5.65 -4.54 15.26
N LEU A 190 6.88 -4.79 14.79
CA LEU A 190 8.02 -5.24 15.56
C LEU A 190 9.22 -4.29 15.47
N MET A 191 9.16 -3.33 14.55
CA MET A 191 10.22 -2.36 14.31
C MET A 191 9.92 -1.05 15.05
N ASP A 192 10.87 -0.59 15.87
CA ASP A 192 10.85 0.79 16.40
C ASP A 192 11.00 1.76 15.21
N LEU A 193 9.96 2.56 14.96
CA LEU A 193 9.91 3.42 13.79
C LEU A 193 10.98 4.51 13.80
N LYS A 194 11.32 5.03 14.97
CA LYS A 194 12.31 6.11 15.13
C LYS A 194 13.73 5.60 14.89
N ASN A 195 14.06 4.45 15.48
CA ASN A 195 15.41 3.88 15.46
C ASN A 195 15.65 2.97 14.26
N ALA A 196 14.56 2.51 13.61
CA ALA A 196 14.53 1.52 12.52
C ALA A 196 15.37 0.26 12.86
N ASN A 197 15.04 -0.35 13.99
CA ASN A 197 15.58 -1.62 14.43
C ASN A 197 14.43 -2.51 14.95
N TRP A 198 14.66 -3.81 14.97
CA TRP A 198 13.78 -4.73 15.66
C TRP A 198 13.77 -4.40 17.16
N ASP A 199 12.60 -4.09 17.73
CA ASP A 199 12.44 -3.72 19.15
C ASP A 199 12.31 -4.98 20.01
N GLU A 200 13.23 -5.16 20.97
CA GLU A 200 13.29 -6.37 21.83
C GLU A 200 12.01 -6.56 22.66
N ASN A 201 11.35 -5.47 23.09
CA ASN A 201 10.11 -5.58 23.85
C ASN A 201 8.95 -6.06 22.98
N LEU A 202 8.87 -5.55 21.73
CA LEU A 202 7.88 -6.01 20.76
C LEU A 202 8.15 -7.47 20.34
N LEU A 203 9.40 -7.86 20.16
CA LEU A 203 9.76 -9.25 19.89
C LEU A 203 9.35 -10.17 21.04
N SER A 204 9.62 -9.75 22.28
CA SER A 204 9.22 -10.49 23.49
C SER A 204 7.70 -10.61 23.61
N LEU A 205 6.95 -9.53 23.31
CA LEU A 205 5.49 -9.51 23.37
C LEU A 205 4.84 -10.59 22.48
N PHE A 206 5.40 -10.81 21.30
CA PHE A 206 4.91 -11.83 20.36
C PHE A 206 5.69 -13.15 20.41
N ASN A 207 6.64 -13.30 21.35
CA ASN A 207 7.53 -14.47 21.49
C ASN A 207 8.30 -14.79 20.19
N ILE A 208 8.83 -13.77 19.51
CA ILE A 208 9.57 -13.91 18.25
C ILE A 208 11.07 -13.93 18.50
N PRO A 209 11.77 -15.04 18.23
CA PRO A 209 13.23 -15.07 18.27
C PRO A 209 13.83 -14.18 17.18
N LYS A 210 14.72 -13.26 17.56
CA LYS A 210 15.32 -12.30 16.60
C LYS A 210 16.09 -12.97 15.46
N ASN A 211 16.71 -14.13 15.74
CA ASN A 211 17.52 -14.85 14.76
C ASN A 211 16.75 -15.44 13.60
N ILE A 212 15.41 -15.52 13.66
CA ILE A 212 14.57 -15.98 12.54
C ILE A 212 14.07 -14.81 11.67
N LEU A 213 14.36 -13.58 12.04
CA LEU A 213 13.95 -12.41 11.24
C LEU A 213 15.02 -12.10 10.16
N PRO A 214 14.61 -11.64 8.98
CA PRO A 214 15.52 -11.11 7.97
C PRO A 214 16.30 -9.91 8.49
N ASN A 215 17.50 -9.67 7.93
CA ASN A 215 18.29 -8.52 8.25
C ASN A 215 17.62 -7.23 7.76
N LEU A 216 17.37 -6.31 8.68
CA LEU A 216 16.76 -5.02 8.39
C LEU A 216 17.78 -4.07 7.75
N VAL A 217 17.45 -3.52 6.59
CA VAL A 217 18.33 -2.62 5.81
C VAL A 217 17.52 -1.45 5.23
N PRO A 218 18.18 -0.33 4.85
CA PRO A 218 17.52 0.75 4.13
C PRO A 218 16.89 0.31 2.79
N SER A 219 15.90 1.07 2.30
CA SER A 219 15.28 0.79 1.00
C SER A 219 16.19 1.02 -0.20
N LEU A 220 17.21 1.90 -0.06
CA LEU A 220 18.34 2.01 -1.01
C LEU A 220 19.56 1.34 -0.38
N TYR A 221 19.86 0.13 -0.83
CA TYR A 221 20.91 -0.71 -0.27
C TYR A 221 21.53 -1.63 -1.33
N GLN A 222 22.64 -2.29 -1.01
CA GLN A 222 23.22 -3.33 -1.86
C GLN A 222 22.61 -4.70 -1.53
N PHE A 223 21.41 -4.97 -2.01
CA PHE A 223 20.69 -6.21 -1.72
C PHE A 223 21.35 -7.46 -2.33
N GLY A 224 22.30 -7.30 -3.25
CA GLY A 224 23.00 -8.38 -3.94
C GLY A 224 22.80 -8.34 -5.45
N LEU A 225 23.08 -9.46 -6.09
CA LEU A 225 23.00 -9.62 -7.55
C LEU A 225 21.88 -10.60 -7.91
N ILE A 226 20.89 -10.14 -8.68
CA ILE A 226 19.95 -11.02 -9.36
C ILE A 226 20.69 -11.74 -10.49
N LYS A 227 20.61 -13.07 -10.51
CA LYS A 227 21.25 -13.90 -11.54
C LYS A 227 20.20 -14.39 -12.54
N SER A 228 20.44 -14.17 -13.82
CA SER A 228 19.60 -14.65 -14.92
C SER A 228 20.49 -15.21 -16.03
N GLY A 229 20.74 -16.50 -16.03
CA GLY A 229 21.81 -17.12 -16.82
C GLY A 229 23.17 -16.51 -16.46
N ASN A 230 23.90 -16.00 -17.47
CA ASN A 230 25.19 -15.32 -17.28
C ASN A 230 25.06 -13.84 -16.89
N ILE A 231 23.85 -13.29 -16.92
CA ILE A 231 23.60 -11.89 -16.60
C ILE A 231 23.51 -11.73 -15.09
N LYS A 232 24.23 -10.72 -14.55
CA LYS A 232 24.18 -10.32 -13.13
C LYS A 232 23.70 -8.89 -13.05
N ILE A 233 22.58 -8.67 -12.35
CA ILE A 233 21.91 -7.38 -12.24
C ILE A 233 21.97 -6.92 -10.78
N PRO A 234 22.59 -5.78 -10.45
CA PRO A 234 22.58 -5.25 -9.09
C PRO A 234 21.15 -4.90 -8.64
N LEU A 235 20.70 -5.47 -7.50
CA LEU A 235 19.46 -5.06 -6.84
C LEU A 235 19.78 -3.95 -5.84
N ARG A 236 19.30 -2.73 -6.12
CA ARG A 236 19.65 -1.51 -5.40
C ARG A 236 18.49 -0.90 -4.61
N VAL A 237 17.26 -1.18 -5.01
CA VAL A 237 16.06 -0.63 -4.38
C VAL A 237 15.09 -1.76 -4.06
N VAL A 238 14.63 -1.83 -2.80
CA VAL A 238 13.48 -2.63 -2.37
C VAL A 238 12.58 -1.72 -1.54
N ILE A 239 11.29 -1.66 -1.86
CA ILE A 239 10.37 -0.69 -1.26
C ILE A 239 8.93 -1.22 -1.29
N GLY A 240 8.10 -0.78 -0.35
CA GLY A 240 6.67 -1.06 -0.38
C GLY A 240 5.98 -0.43 -1.61
N ASP A 241 5.02 -1.13 -2.18
CA ASP A 241 4.27 -0.71 -3.37
C ASP A 241 3.60 0.65 -3.22
N GLN A 242 3.01 0.93 -2.06
CA GLN A 242 2.35 2.18 -1.78
C GLN A 242 3.34 3.34 -1.62
N GLN A 243 4.48 3.10 -0.96
CA GLN A 243 5.57 4.07 -0.88
C GLN A 243 6.13 4.40 -2.26
N ALA A 244 6.36 3.37 -3.09
CA ALA A 244 6.77 3.57 -4.47
C ALA A 244 5.73 4.36 -5.28
N ALA A 245 4.44 4.10 -5.09
CA ALA A 245 3.37 4.84 -5.76
C ALA A 245 3.36 6.33 -5.39
N LEU A 246 3.57 6.67 -4.11
CA LEU A 246 3.73 8.07 -3.67
C LEU A 246 4.91 8.74 -4.38
N LEU A 247 6.08 8.08 -4.40
CA LEU A 247 7.27 8.62 -5.08
C LEU A 247 7.06 8.79 -6.59
N GLY A 248 6.37 7.84 -7.23
CA GLY A 248 6.02 7.91 -8.65
C GLY A 248 4.98 8.98 -9.01
N GLN A 249 4.39 9.62 -8.01
CA GLN A 249 3.53 10.79 -8.14
C GLN A 249 4.23 12.10 -7.73
N GLY A 250 5.58 12.10 -7.67
CA GLY A 250 6.35 13.27 -7.25
C GLY A 250 6.41 13.46 -5.73
N GLY A 251 6.05 12.46 -4.96
CA GLY A 251 5.95 12.48 -3.50
C GLY A 251 7.27 12.52 -2.73
N TYR A 252 8.37 12.89 -3.36
CA TYR A 252 9.66 13.06 -2.70
C TYR A 252 9.83 14.41 -1.96
N THR A 253 8.92 15.34 -2.15
CA THR A 253 8.89 16.61 -1.42
C THR A 253 7.99 16.49 -0.18
N GLN A 254 8.45 17.01 0.96
CA GLN A 254 7.68 17.03 2.20
C GLN A 254 6.31 17.72 1.99
N ASN A 255 5.29 17.20 2.64
CA ASN A 255 3.89 17.61 2.55
C ASN A 255 3.23 17.31 1.19
N THR A 256 3.84 16.52 0.30
CA THR A 256 3.12 15.99 -0.87
C THR A 256 2.08 14.97 -0.42
N ILE A 257 0.85 15.11 -0.94
CA ILE A 257 -0.23 14.13 -0.75
C ILE A 257 -0.44 13.36 -2.05
N ALA A 258 -0.44 12.04 -1.94
CA ALA A 258 -0.86 11.14 -3.01
C ALA A 258 -2.04 10.28 -2.56
N MET A 259 -3.03 10.12 -3.45
CA MET A 259 -4.18 9.27 -3.23
C MET A 259 -4.25 8.21 -4.33
N ASN A 260 -4.60 7.00 -3.95
CA ASN A 260 -4.84 5.91 -4.89
C ASN A 260 -6.20 5.28 -4.60
N PHE A 261 -7.09 5.31 -5.59
CA PHE A 261 -8.44 4.78 -5.52
C PHE A 261 -8.57 3.52 -6.39
N GLY A 262 -8.43 2.36 -5.74
CA GLY A 262 -8.65 1.04 -6.32
C GLY A 262 -9.91 0.38 -5.73
N THR A 263 -9.87 -0.91 -5.44
CA THR A 263 -10.90 -1.64 -4.67
C THR A 263 -11.05 -1.00 -3.28
N SER A 264 -9.93 -0.75 -2.60
CA SER A 264 -9.77 0.12 -1.43
C SER A 264 -9.11 1.44 -1.81
N GLY A 265 -9.10 2.42 -0.90
CA GLY A 265 -8.42 3.71 -1.06
C GLY A 265 -7.20 3.82 -0.15
N SER A 266 -6.17 4.55 -0.58
CA SER A 266 -5.01 4.92 0.23
C SER A 266 -4.70 6.39 0.05
N ILE A 267 -4.54 7.10 1.16
CA ILE A 267 -4.14 8.50 1.23
C ILE A 267 -2.79 8.55 1.94
N GLN A 268 -1.77 9.07 1.31
CA GLN A 268 -0.41 9.10 1.81
C GLN A 268 0.15 10.51 1.80
N ILE A 269 0.86 10.87 2.87
CA ILE A 269 1.45 12.20 3.04
C ILE A 269 2.91 12.03 3.44
N ASN A 270 3.83 12.59 2.67
CA ASN A 270 5.24 12.64 3.01
C ASN A 270 5.45 13.62 4.18
N THR A 271 5.88 13.13 5.34
CA THR A 271 6.14 13.94 6.56
C THR A 271 7.58 14.43 6.67
N GLY A 272 8.44 14.10 5.69
CA GLY A 272 9.85 14.50 5.70
C GLY A 272 10.70 13.57 6.56
N LYS A 273 11.68 14.15 7.28
CA LYS A 273 12.72 13.39 8.01
C LYS A 273 12.34 13.00 9.44
N HIS A 274 11.15 13.35 9.89
CA HIS A 274 10.70 13.05 11.24
C HIS A 274 9.45 12.15 11.20
N PRO A 275 9.41 11.04 11.97
CA PRO A 275 8.20 10.25 12.09
C PRO A 275 7.10 11.06 12.77
N ALA A 276 5.88 10.92 12.29
CA ALA A 276 4.70 11.56 12.85
C ALA A 276 3.74 10.47 13.34
N HIS A 277 3.54 10.36 14.66
CA HIS A 277 2.57 9.45 15.25
C HIS A 277 1.22 10.15 15.37
N VAL A 278 0.31 9.87 14.46
CA VAL A 278 -1.04 10.44 14.41
C VAL A 278 -2.02 9.32 14.72
N LYS A 279 -2.65 9.37 15.88
CA LYS A 279 -3.65 8.34 16.29
C LYS A 279 -4.76 8.30 15.23
N GLY A 280 -5.08 7.11 14.75
CA GLY A 280 -6.03 6.91 13.64
C GLY A 280 -5.37 6.77 12.27
N LEU A 281 -4.10 7.16 12.11
CA LEU A 281 -3.33 6.97 10.87
C LEU A 281 -2.15 6.00 11.10
N ILE A 282 -1.57 5.50 10.04
CA ILE A 282 -0.40 4.64 10.09
C ILE A 282 0.83 5.44 9.69
N SER A 283 1.85 5.47 10.56
CA SER A 283 3.17 5.99 10.22
C SER A 283 4.07 4.89 9.69
N SER A 284 4.92 5.22 8.73
CA SER A 284 5.87 4.27 8.13
C SER A 284 7.10 5.01 7.60
N VAL A 285 8.16 4.26 7.34
CA VAL A 285 9.26 4.76 6.52
C VAL A 285 8.77 4.90 5.09
N LEU A 286 9.02 6.04 4.44
CA LEU A 286 8.74 6.28 3.03
C LEU A 286 9.84 5.72 2.13
N PHE A 287 11.07 6.11 2.40
CA PHE A 287 12.29 5.53 1.85
C PHE A 287 13.48 5.91 2.73
N SER A 288 14.56 5.17 2.61
CA SER A 288 15.76 5.40 3.38
C SER A 288 17.03 5.00 2.63
N ASN A 289 18.13 5.56 3.06
CA ASN A 289 19.48 5.14 2.70
C ASN A 289 20.39 5.18 3.95
N ASN A 290 21.65 4.84 3.83
CA ASN A 290 22.59 4.83 4.97
C ASN A 290 22.79 6.20 5.67
N LYS A 291 22.31 7.31 5.07
CA LYS A 291 22.51 8.68 5.60
C LYS A 291 21.22 9.33 6.08
N SER A 292 20.08 8.93 5.55
CA SER A 292 18.81 9.61 5.80
C SER A 292 17.62 8.68 5.68
N ARG A 293 16.58 8.99 6.46
CA ARG A 293 15.29 8.31 6.45
C ARG A 293 14.19 9.35 6.28
N TYR A 294 13.23 9.04 5.43
CA TYR A 294 12.04 9.83 5.19
C TYR A 294 10.82 9.02 5.59
N TYR A 295 9.80 9.71 6.07
CA TYR A 295 8.61 9.10 6.65
C TYR A 295 7.35 9.55 5.92
N LEU A 296 6.30 8.78 6.09
CA LEU A 296 4.96 9.12 5.66
C LEU A 296 3.93 8.76 6.74
N ILE A 297 2.78 9.42 6.67
CA ILE A 297 1.55 8.95 7.30
C ILE A 297 0.59 8.49 6.22
N GLU A 298 -0.21 7.48 6.56
CA GLU A 298 -1.14 6.83 5.64
C GLU A 298 -2.49 6.63 6.30
N GLY A 299 -3.56 6.99 5.60
CA GLY A 299 -4.92 6.59 5.90
C GLY A 299 -5.43 5.64 4.83
N THR A 300 -6.11 4.56 5.23
CA THR A 300 -6.70 3.57 4.33
C THR A 300 -8.22 3.64 4.39
N ILE A 301 -8.89 3.60 3.25
CA ILE A 301 -10.34 3.47 3.12
C ILE A 301 -10.64 2.05 2.65
N SER A 302 -11.34 1.25 3.49
CA SER A 302 -11.59 -0.17 3.21
C SER A 302 -12.41 -0.39 1.95
N ALA A 303 -13.52 0.34 1.81
CA ALA A 303 -14.43 0.24 0.68
C ALA A 303 -14.35 1.49 -0.21
N CYS A 304 -13.69 1.37 -1.35
CA CYS A 304 -13.65 2.41 -2.38
C CYS A 304 -14.47 1.95 -3.61
N ASN A 305 -13.87 1.40 -4.65
CA ASN A 305 -14.67 0.83 -5.74
C ASN A 305 -15.49 -0.39 -5.31
N SER A 306 -15.06 -1.13 -4.30
CA SER A 306 -15.82 -2.29 -3.77
C SER A 306 -17.20 -1.93 -3.25
N ILE A 307 -17.43 -0.69 -2.81
CA ILE A 307 -18.76 -0.24 -2.38
C ILE A 307 -19.78 -0.28 -3.52
N PHE A 308 -19.35 -0.02 -4.76
CA PHE A 308 -20.23 -0.03 -5.91
C PHE A 308 -20.58 -1.46 -6.35
N TYR A 309 -19.66 -2.43 -6.19
CA TYR A 309 -19.96 -3.85 -6.41
C TYR A 309 -20.98 -4.37 -5.39
N TYR A 310 -20.87 -3.95 -4.13
CA TYR A 310 -21.87 -4.26 -3.12
C TYR A 310 -23.23 -3.64 -3.46
N LEU A 311 -23.27 -2.38 -3.92
CA LEU A 311 -24.50 -1.71 -4.33
C LEU A 311 -25.12 -2.27 -5.61
N GLU A 312 -24.37 -2.95 -6.48
CA GLU A 312 -24.92 -3.68 -7.62
C GLU A 312 -25.95 -4.73 -7.16
N ASP A 313 -25.57 -5.49 -6.13
CA ASP A 313 -26.44 -6.53 -5.55
C ASP A 313 -27.59 -5.90 -4.74
N GLU A 314 -27.31 -4.96 -3.85
CA GLU A 314 -28.30 -4.29 -2.98
C GLU A 314 -29.39 -3.55 -3.78
N LEU A 315 -29.01 -2.88 -4.85
CA LEU A 315 -29.93 -2.09 -5.67
C LEU A 315 -30.45 -2.85 -6.89
N ASN A 316 -30.05 -4.11 -7.06
CA ASN A 316 -30.36 -4.92 -8.24
C ASN A 316 -30.07 -4.15 -9.54
N ILE A 317 -28.79 -3.73 -9.69
CA ILE A 317 -28.29 -3.04 -10.87
C ILE A 317 -27.23 -3.94 -11.54
N PRO A 318 -27.43 -4.36 -12.80
CA PRO A 318 -26.42 -5.13 -13.51
C PRO A 318 -25.07 -4.40 -13.57
N HIS A 319 -23.96 -5.12 -13.42
CA HIS A 319 -22.61 -4.54 -13.41
C HIS A 319 -22.35 -3.58 -14.59
N LYS A 320 -22.76 -3.96 -15.81
CA LYS A 320 -22.62 -3.12 -17.01
C LYS A 320 -23.38 -1.80 -16.95
N ASP A 321 -24.43 -1.71 -16.11
CA ASP A 321 -25.33 -0.56 -15.98
C ASP A 321 -25.05 0.26 -14.71
N MET A 322 -24.13 -0.20 -13.82
CA MET A 322 -23.78 0.52 -12.61
C MET A 322 -23.23 1.91 -12.94
N LEU A 323 -22.24 2.03 -13.81
CA LEU A 323 -21.66 3.28 -14.30
C LEU A 323 -21.72 4.43 -13.27
N TRP A 324 -21.31 4.16 -12.02
CA TRP A 324 -21.53 5.00 -10.85
C TRP A 324 -21.10 6.45 -11.08
N HIS A 325 -20.01 6.66 -11.80
CA HIS A 325 -19.47 8.00 -12.08
C HIS A 325 -20.40 8.82 -12.98
N GLU A 326 -21.13 8.18 -13.94
CA GLU A 326 -22.12 8.86 -14.77
C GLU A 326 -23.38 9.17 -13.95
N ARG A 327 -23.82 8.22 -13.11
CA ARG A 327 -24.95 8.41 -12.21
C ARG A 327 -24.72 9.54 -11.21
N CYS A 328 -23.49 9.69 -10.71
CA CYS A 328 -23.12 10.76 -9.77
C CYS A 328 -22.95 12.13 -10.42
N LYS A 329 -22.70 12.20 -11.74
CA LYS A 329 -22.37 13.47 -12.42
C LYS A 329 -23.43 14.55 -12.27
N ASN A 330 -24.70 14.16 -12.39
CA ASN A 330 -25.86 15.07 -12.37
C ASN A 330 -26.80 14.79 -11.18
N THR A 331 -26.33 14.07 -10.17
CA THR A 331 -27.13 13.73 -9.01
C THR A 331 -26.60 14.43 -7.77
N GLU A 332 -27.43 15.19 -7.11
CA GLU A 332 -27.20 15.75 -5.78
C GLU A 332 -27.91 14.85 -4.76
N THR A 333 -27.40 14.79 -3.54
CA THR A 333 -28.04 14.07 -2.45
C THR A 333 -27.99 14.84 -1.14
N ASN A 334 -29.04 14.68 -0.36
CA ASN A 334 -29.09 15.04 1.05
C ASN A 334 -28.92 13.81 1.96
N GLY A 335 -28.88 12.61 1.37
CA GLY A 335 -28.69 11.36 2.07
C GLY A 335 -27.25 11.17 2.55
N VAL A 336 -27.08 10.24 3.48
CA VAL A 336 -25.80 9.81 4.01
C VAL A 336 -25.72 8.29 3.91
N TYR A 337 -24.54 7.81 3.53
CA TYR A 337 -24.22 6.40 3.43
C TYR A 337 -22.96 6.10 4.25
N ILE A 338 -23.06 5.20 5.24
CA ILE A 338 -21.91 4.62 5.94
C ILE A 338 -21.83 3.16 5.53
N PRO A 339 -20.74 2.72 4.85
CA PRO A 339 -20.66 1.38 4.28
C PRO A 339 -20.57 0.29 5.36
N ALA A 340 -21.21 -0.86 5.11
CA ALA A 340 -21.11 -2.07 5.94
C ALA A 340 -19.93 -2.97 5.52
N VAL A 341 -19.32 -2.72 4.37
CA VAL A 341 -18.38 -3.65 3.74
C VAL A 341 -16.96 -3.40 4.25
N GLY A 342 -16.39 -4.38 4.96
CA GLY A 342 -14.98 -4.39 5.36
C GLY A 342 -14.61 -3.44 6.50
N GLY A 343 -15.56 -2.98 7.29
CA GLY A 343 -15.31 -2.04 8.39
C GLY A 343 -14.93 -0.63 7.95
N LEU A 344 -14.82 0.29 8.89
CA LEU A 344 -14.22 1.60 8.68
C LEU A 344 -12.75 1.55 9.14
N ALA A 345 -11.82 1.61 8.18
CA ALA A 345 -10.40 1.70 8.50
C ALA A 345 -10.04 3.11 9.03
N ALA A 346 -9.01 3.74 8.53
CA ALA A 346 -8.61 5.07 8.96
C ALA A 346 -9.73 6.11 8.74
N PRO A 347 -9.90 7.06 9.67
CA PRO A 347 -9.14 7.21 10.91
C PRO A 347 -9.76 6.46 12.10
N TYR A 348 -10.86 5.76 11.91
CA TYR A 348 -11.74 5.25 12.97
C TYR A 348 -11.34 3.87 13.51
N TRP A 349 -10.93 2.95 12.62
CA TRP A 349 -10.55 1.57 12.95
C TRP A 349 -11.63 0.80 13.70
N VAL A 350 -12.88 0.85 13.17
CA VAL A 350 -14.08 0.23 13.77
C VAL A 350 -14.66 -0.79 12.80
N ASP A 351 -14.85 -2.01 13.29
CA ASP A 351 -15.45 -3.11 12.53
C ASP A 351 -16.92 -3.37 12.95
N ASN A 352 -17.29 -3.00 14.18
CA ASN A 352 -18.62 -3.20 14.73
C ASN A 352 -19.34 -1.85 14.91
N TYR A 353 -20.22 -1.51 13.95
CA TYR A 353 -21.01 -0.29 13.93
C TYR A 353 -22.30 -0.52 13.13
N GLU A 354 -23.27 0.38 13.28
CA GLU A 354 -24.53 0.35 12.54
C GLU A 354 -24.36 0.97 11.13
N PRO A 355 -24.48 0.19 10.05
CA PRO A 355 -24.47 0.74 8.69
C PRO A 355 -25.60 1.74 8.50
N ILE A 356 -25.33 2.83 7.80
CA ILE A 356 -26.35 3.85 7.54
C ILE A 356 -26.56 4.05 6.06
N SER A 357 -27.82 4.03 5.65
CA SER A 357 -28.28 4.38 4.31
C SER A 357 -29.62 5.10 4.46
N LYS A 358 -29.61 6.42 4.60
CA LYS A 358 -30.81 7.20 4.89
C LYS A 358 -30.77 8.65 4.38
N GLY A 359 -31.95 9.29 4.36
CA GLY A 359 -32.11 10.71 4.03
C GLY A 359 -32.19 11.00 2.55
N TYR A 360 -32.46 9.98 1.74
CA TYR A 360 -32.69 10.10 0.29
C TYR A 360 -34.11 10.52 -0.04
N ALA A 361 -34.30 11.05 -1.25
CA ALA A 361 -35.64 11.08 -1.84
C ALA A 361 -36.10 9.65 -2.10
N THR A 362 -37.42 9.41 -2.01
CA THR A 362 -38.01 8.07 -2.13
C THR A 362 -37.57 7.42 -3.43
N ASP A 363 -37.08 6.18 -3.38
CA ASP A 363 -36.72 5.30 -4.50
C ASP A 363 -35.58 5.77 -5.43
N SER A 364 -34.77 6.74 -5.03
CA SER A 364 -33.66 7.24 -5.85
C SER A 364 -32.38 6.41 -5.72
N LYS A 365 -32.24 5.35 -6.52
CA LYS A 365 -30.99 4.56 -6.61
C LYS A 365 -29.76 5.45 -6.87
N ASN A 366 -29.89 6.49 -7.68
CA ASN A 366 -28.81 7.40 -8.01
C ASN A 366 -28.37 8.25 -6.79
N GLU A 367 -29.29 8.65 -5.91
CA GLU A 367 -28.94 9.33 -4.67
C GLU A 367 -28.16 8.45 -3.69
N ILE A 368 -28.54 7.16 -3.59
CA ILE A 368 -27.81 6.18 -2.77
C ILE A 368 -26.39 6.01 -3.30
N ILE A 369 -26.24 5.81 -4.61
CA ILE A 369 -24.93 5.69 -5.28
C ILE A 369 -24.11 6.97 -5.09
N ARG A 370 -24.74 8.15 -5.20
CA ARG A 370 -24.09 9.43 -4.95
C ARG A 370 -23.61 9.54 -3.48
N ALA A 371 -24.43 9.20 -2.50
CA ALA A 371 -24.06 9.22 -1.09
C ALA A 371 -22.95 8.23 -0.77
N ALA A 372 -22.95 7.05 -1.40
CA ALA A 372 -21.86 6.08 -1.28
C ALA A 372 -20.53 6.63 -1.86
N MET A 373 -20.59 7.32 -3.00
CA MET A 373 -19.42 8.03 -3.52
C MET A 373 -18.96 9.16 -2.57
N GLU A 374 -19.92 9.93 -2.03
CA GLU A 374 -19.60 11.02 -1.08
C GLU A 374 -18.99 10.48 0.21
N SER A 375 -19.33 9.27 0.69
CA SER A 375 -18.72 8.67 1.87
C SER A 375 -17.20 8.45 1.71
N ILE A 376 -16.73 8.08 0.51
CA ILE A 376 -15.30 7.99 0.18
C ILE A 376 -14.64 9.37 0.31
N GLY A 377 -15.31 10.41 -0.16
CA GLY A 377 -14.84 11.79 -0.05
C GLY A 377 -14.80 12.30 1.40
N PHE A 378 -15.80 11.97 2.21
CA PHE A 378 -15.82 12.32 3.64
C PHE A 378 -14.71 11.61 4.42
N LEU A 379 -14.53 10.30 4.23
CA LEU A 379 -13.41 9.57 4.85
C LEU A 379 -12.05 10.14 4.42
N THR A 380 -11.92 10.54 3.15
CA THR A 380 -10.72 11.24 2.67
C THR A 380 -10.52 12.56 3.41
N TYR A 381 -11.58 13.34 3.60
CA TYR A 381 -11.54 14.60 4.34
C TYR A 381 -11.12 14.38 5.79
N ASP A 382 -11.73 13.42 6.50
CA ASP A 382 -11.44 13.12 7.89
C ASP A 382 -9.97 12.70 8.10
N ILE A 383 -9.44 11.86 7.20
CA ILE A 383 -8.02 11.47 7.18
C ILE A 383 -7.12 12.70 6.99
N LEU A 384 -7.43 13.55 6.03
CA LEU A 384 -6.63 14.74 5.75
C LEU A 384 -6.74 15.79 6.86
N GLU A 385 -7.92 16.01 7.42
CA GLU A 385 -8.13 16.94 8.55
C GLU A 385 -7.30 16.49 9.76
N LEU A 386 -7.32 15.21 10.09
CA LEU A 386 -6.53 14.66 11.18
C LEU A 386 -5.02 14.83 10.94
N ALA A 387 -4.57 14.54 9.73
CA ALA A 387 -3.18 14.74 9.33
C ALA A 387 -2.75 16.22 9.41
N MET A 388 -3.61 17.13 8.98
CA MET A 388 -3.39 18.58 8.97
C MET A 388 -3.28 19.16 10.38
N ASN A 389 -4.15 18.75 11.29
CA ASN A 389 -4.12 19.18 12.68
C ASN A 389 -2.79 18.84 13.35
N HIS A 390 -2.14 17.75 12.90
CA HIS A 390 -0.82 17.34 13.38
C HIS A 390 0.34 18.05 12.66
N LEU A 391 0.27 18.21 11.33
CA LEU A 391 1.36 18.73 10.51
C LEU A 391 1.35 20.26 10.40
N GLY A 392 0.25 20.94 10.75
CA GLY A 392 0.11 22.41 10.79
C GLY A 392 0.12 23.12 9.45
N LYS A 393 0.34 22.41 8.33
CA LYS A 393 0.33 22.99 6.97
C LYS A 393 -0.29 22.03 5.97
N LEU A 394 -1.16 22.57 5.11
CA LEU A 394 -1.68 21.86 3.96
C LEU A 394 -0.81 22.06 2.73
N PRO A 395 -0.62 21.03 1.92
CA PRO A 395 -0.14 21.21 0.56
C PRO A 395 -1.19 21.95 -0.29
N LYS A 396 -0.73 22.59 -1.33
CA LYS A 396 -1.62 23.28 -2.29
C LYS A 396 -2.26 22.32 -3.30
N GLN A 397 -1.78 21.08 -3.37
CA GLN A 397 -2.14 20.13 -4.41
C GLN A 397 -2.12 18.69 -3.87
N ILE A 398 -3.09 17.92 -4.32
CA ILE A 398 -3.23 16.49 -4.07
C ILE A 398 -3.07 15.77 -5.42
N PHE A 399 -2.25 14.71 -5.46
CA PHE A 399 -2.13 13.85 -6.62
C PHE A 399 -3.01 12.61 -6.44
N ALA A 400 -3.87 12.35 -7.41
CA ALA A 400 -4.77 11.19 -7.41
C ALA A 400 -4.41 10.20 -8.51
N SER A 401 -4.64 8.92 -8.26
CA SER A 401 -4.45 7.81 -9.19
C SER A 401 -5.44 6.68 -8.93
N GLY A 402 -5.40 5.64 -9.76
CA GLY A 402 -6.26 4.47 -9.63
C GLY A 402 -7.57 4.56 -10.41
N GLY A 403 -8.12 3.40 -10.74
CA GLY A 403 -9.33 3.29 -11.59
C GLY A 403 -10.61 3.86 -10.97
N GLY A 404 -10.64 3.99 -9.62
CA GLY A 404 -11.73 4.62 -8.87
C GLY A 404 -11.64 6.14 -8.77
N GLY A 405 -10.51 6.73 -9.15
CA GLY A 405 -10.32 8.19 -9.18
C GLY A 405 -11.09 8.84 -10.33
N ARG A 406 -12.42 8.80 -10.28
CA ARG A 406 -13.28 9.37 -11.31
C ARG A 406 -13.69 10.80 -10.99
N ALA A 407 -13.99 11.58 -12.02
CA ALA A 407 -14.27 13.01 -11.93
C ALA A 407 -15.23 13.42 -10.79
N PRO A 408 -16.43 12.81 -10.58
CA PRO A 408 -17.30 13.22 -9.50
C PRO A 408 -16.71 13.08 -8.10
N LEU A 409 -15.94 12.02 -7.84
CA LEU A 409 -15.26 11.80 -6.58
C LEU A 409 -14.13 12.82 -6.36
N LEU A 410 -13.28 13.01 -7.38
CA LEU A 410 -12.12 13.90 -7.27
C LEU A 410 -12.55 15.37 -7.13
N GLN A 411 -13.60 15.79 -7.82
CA GLN A 411 -14.19 17.11 -7.63
C GLN A 411 -14.75 17.26 -6.21
N PHE A 412 -15.47 16.25 -5.70
CA PHE A 412 -16.02 16.29 -4.35
C PHE A 412 -14.92 16.36 -3.27
N ILE A 413 -13.81 15.65 -3.46
CA ILE A 413 -12.64 15.73 -2.57
C ILE A 413 -12.02 17.13 -2.62
N ALA A 414 -11.84 17.71 -3.81
CA ALA A 414 -11.34 19.09 -3.94
C ALA A 414 -12.25 20.08 -3.21
N ASP A 415 -13.56 19.94 -3.39
CA ASP A 415 -14.58 20.77 -2.76
C ASP A 415 -14.56 20.69 -1.23
N LEU A 416 -14.45 19.47 -0.67
CA LEU A 416 -14.41 19.27 0.78
C LEU A 416 -13.10 19.76 1.40
N THR A 417 -11.98 19.45 0.78
CA THR A 417 -10.66 19.77 1.34
C THR A 417 -10.26 21.22 1.13
N GLY A 418 -10.79 21.86 0.09
CA GLY A 418 -10.34 23.19 -0.37
C GLY A 418 -8.97 23.13 -1.07
N ILE A 419 -8.51 21.94 -1.48
CA ILE A 419 -7.21 21.71 -2.13
C ILE A 419 -7.47 21.21 -3.54
N SER A 420 -6.74 21.73 -4.52
CA SER A 420 -6.84 21.23 -5.91
C SER A 420 -6.35 19.79 -6.00
N VAL A 421 -7.08 18.96 -6.76
CA VAL A 421 -6.73 17.56 -7.02
C VAL A 421 -6.28 17.42 -8.47
N THR A 422 -5.12 16.81 -8.66
CA THR A 422 -4.58 16.48 -10.00
C THR A 422 -4.64 14.98 -10.20
N HIS A 423 -5.22 14.52 -11.29
CA HIS A 423 -5.30 13.11 -11.66
C HIS A 423 -4.53 12.85 -12.93
N GLY A 424 -3.48 12.06 -12.84
CA GLY A 424 -2.63 11.71 -13.99
C GLY A 424 -3.08 10.40 -14.65
N GLU A 425 -2.95 10.34 -15.97
CA GLU A 425 -3.33 9.18 -16.78
C GLU A 425 -2.39 7.97 -16.63
N MET A 426 -1.17 8.18 -16.15
CA MET A 426 -0.17 7.13 -16.02
C MET A 426 -0.59 6.05 -15.01
N LYS A 427 -0.71 4.82 -15.46
CA LYS A 427 -1.19 3.67 -14.67
C LYS A 427 -0.11 3.00 -13.82
N ASP A 428 1.17 3.09 -14.22
CA ASP A 428 2.27 2.31 -13.61
C ASP A 428 3.12 3.19 -12.66
N ARG A 429 2.47 4.02 -11.81
CA ARG A 429 3.13 4.96 -10.88
C ARG A 429 4.08 4.26 -9.90
N THR A 430 3.72 3.07 -9.43
CA THR A 430 4.57 2.24 -8.56
C THR A 430 5.91 1.95 -9.24
N ALA A 431 5.89 1.50 -10.49
CA ALA A 431 7.11 1.22 -11.23
C ALA A 431 7.95 2.49 -11.47
N LEU A 432 7.30 3.63 -11.76
CA LEU A 432 7.98 4.90 -11.91
C LEU A 432 8.67 5.34 -10.61
N GLY A 433 8.05 5.12 -9.45
CA GLY A 433 8.63 5.45 -8.15
C GLY A 433 9.91 4.67 -7.86
N VAL A 434 9.92 3.37 -8.14
CA VAL A 434 11.14 2.54 -8.04
C VAL A 434 12.21 3.03 -9.01
N HIS A 435 11.84 3.29 -10.26
CA HIS A 435 12.77 3.85 -11.26
C HIS A 435 13.35 5.19 -10.81
N SER A 436 12.52 6.07 -10.24
CA SER A 436 12.96 7.37 -9.71
C SER A 436 13.99 7.23 -8.60
N LEU A 437 13.80 6.24 -7.70
CA LEU A 437 14.80 5.92 -6.67
C LEU A 437 16.11 5.38 -7.27
N LEU A 438 16.04 4.54 -8.31
CA LEU A 438 17.22 4.03 -9.01
C LEU A 438 17.99 5.17 -9.70
N ILE A 439 17.29 6.12 -10.33
CA ILE A 439 17.93 7.31 -10.91
C ILE A 439 18.53 8.19 -9.82
N LYS A 440 17.82 8.41 -8.70
CA LYS A 440 18.33 9.14 -7.54
C LYS A 440 19.59 8.51 -6.94
N ASP A 441 19.65 7.18 -6.86
CA ASP A 441 20.85 6.45 -6.40
C ASP A 441 22.03 6.64 -7.38
N TYR A 442 21.74 6.69 -8.68
CA TYR A 442 22.75 6.79 -9.74
C TYR A 442 23.25 8.22 -10.00
N THR A 443 22.32 9.23 -9.99
CA THR A 443 22.64 10.63 -10.37
C THR A 443 22.72 11.58 -9.19
N SER A 444 22.27 11.17 -8.00
CA SER A 444 22.04 12.02 -6.83
C SER A 444 20.88 13.03 -6.96
N ASP A 445 20.18 13.05 -8.09
CA ASP A 445 19.04 13.93 -8.36
C ASP A 445 17.76 13.15 -8.62
N TRP A 446 16.61 13.74 -8.24
CA TRP A 446 15.32 13.16 -8.61
C TRP A 446 15.04 13.40 -10.09
N PRO A 447 14.54 12.40 -10.82
CA PRO A 447 14.13 12.62 -12.20
C PRO A 447 12.90 13.53 -12.23
N GLU A 448 12.76 14.31 -13.31
CA GLU A 448 11.51 15.01 -13.59
C GLU A 448 10.41 13.97 -13.85
N VAL A 449 9.29 14.11 -13.16
CA VAL A 449 8.09 13.30 -13.39
C VAL A 449 7.28 13.98 -14.49
N ASP A 450 7.14 13.33 -15.64
CA ASP A 450 6.27 13.81 -16.71
C ASP A 450 4.80 13.62 -16.29
N LEU A 451 4.14 14.72 -15.99
CA LEU A 451 2.74 14.78 -15.54
C LEU A 451 1.77 15.07 -16.72
N LYS A 452 2.15 14.75 -17.96
CA LYS A 452 1.29 14.95 -19.13
C LYS A 452 -0.03 14.19 -19.05
N GLY A 453 -1.08 14.75 -19.60
CA GLY A 453 -2.44 14.18 -19.57
C GLY A 453 -3.14 14.32 -18.23
N GLU A 454 -2.86 15.39 -17.47
CA GLU A 454 -3.49 15.58 -16.16
C GLU A 454 -4.84 16.27 -16.26
N HIS A 455 -5.77 15.76 -15.45
CA HIS A 455 -7.03 16.42 -15.15
C HIS A 455 -6.92 17.16 -13.81
N HIS A 456 -7.35 18.43 -13.78
CA HIS A 456 -7.31 19.28 -12.60
C HIS A 456 -8.73 19.53 -12.09
N TYR A 457 -8.95 19.29 -10.81
CA TYR A 457 -10.19 19.58 -10.10
C TYR A 457 -9.94 20.67 -9.09
N VAL A 458 -10.58 21.83 -9.28
CA VAL A 458 -10.42 23.01 -8.44
C VAL A 458 -11.64 23.12 -7.51
N PRO A 459 -11.46 23.45 -6.22
CA PRO A 459 -12.57 23.64 -5.28
C PRO A 459 -13.59 24.69 -5.79
N ASN A 460 -14.87 24.33 -5.81
CA ASN A 460 -15.94 25.22 -6.25
C ASN A 460 -17.20 25.19 -5.34
N MET A 461 -17.21 24.33 -4.30
CA MET A 461 -18.33 24.27 -3.36
C MET A 461 -18.32 25.44 -2.39
N SER A 462 -19.50 26.04 -2.16
CA SER A 462 -19.61 27.09 -1.15
C SER A 462 -19.34 26.57 0.26
N GLN A 463 -18.76 27.42 1.11
CA GLN A 463 -18.43 27.07 2.50
C GLN A 463 -19.66 26.60 3.30
N ASN A 464 -20.83 27.24 3.09
CA ASN A 464 -22.07 26.83 3.76
C ASN A 464 -22.52 25.41 3.36
N LYS A 465 -22.40 25.04 2.07
CA LYS A 465 -22.72 23.69 1.59
C LYS A 465 -21.76 22.65 2.17
N LYS A 466 -20.46 22.95 2.21
CA LYS A 466 -19.43 22.12 2.84
C LYS A 466 -19.75 21.87 4.31
N ILE A 467 -19.95 22.90 5.12
CA ILE A 467 -20.27 22.79 6.56
C ILE A 467 -21.51 21.93 6.78
N LYS A 468 -22.58 22.18 5.98
CA LYS A 468 -23.82 21.40 6.09
C LYS A 468 -23.61 19.90 5.78
N LYS A 469 -22.81 19.57 4.75
CA LYS A 469 -22.51 18.17 4.39
C LYS A 469 -21.64 17.48 5.46
N LEU A 470 -20.58 18.13 5.93
CA LEU A 470 -19.72 17.60 6.99
C LEU A 470 -20.48 17.38 8.31
N LYS A 471 -21.36 18.34 8.70
CA LYS A 471 -22.20 18.16 9.88
C LYS A 471 -23.07 16.89 9.76
N LYS A 472 -23.76 16.70 8.63
CA LYS A 472 -24.59 15.51 8.41
C LYS A 472 -23.79 14.22 8.46
N TRP A 473 -22.59 14.20 7.91
CA TRP A 473 -21.67 13.08 7.97
C TRP A 473 -21.28 12.74 9.40
N HIS A 474 -20.81 13.71 10.18
CA HIS A 474 -20.41 13.48 11.57
C HIS A 474 -21.60 13.13 12.47
N ASP A 475 -22.78 13.72 12.24
CA ASP A 475 -24.00 13.34 12.95
C ASP A 475 -24.40 11.87 12.64
N ALA A 476 -24.18 11.40 11.41
CA ALA A 476 -24.41 10.01 11.06
C ALA A 476 -23.38 9.06 11.70
N LEU A 477 -22.11 9.44 11.78
CA LEU A 477 -21.09 8.66 12.48
C LEU A 477 -21.38 8.53 13.98
N ARG A 478 -21.87 9.59 14.63
CA ARG A 478 -22.33 9.52 16.04
C ARG A 478 -23.50 8.56 16.19
N PHE A 479 -24.50 8.68 15.32
CA PHE A 479 -25.64 7.77 15.34
C PHE A 479 -25.26 6.30 15.11
N ALA A 480 -24.20 6.05 14.33
CA ALA A 480 -23.65 4.72 14.08
C ALA A 480 -22.73 4.23 15.21
N ASN A 481 -22.53 5.00 16.27
CA ASN A 481 -21.58 4.71 17.37
C ASN A 481 -20.12 4.57 16.89
N VAL A 482 -19.76 5.23 15.81
CA VAL A 482 -18.38 5.26 15.29
C VAL A 482 -17.53 6.30 16.03
N ILE A 483 -18.14 7.44 16.35
CA ILE A 483 -17.53 8.54 17.13
C ILE A 483 -18.45 8.98 18.27
N ASN A 484 -17.87 9.57 19.31
CA ASN A 484 -18.59 10.13 20.46
C ASN A 484 -19.31 11.44 20.14
#